data_087a7f3dc4bb1efe030f27a893d2ffaf
#
_entry.id   087a7f3dc4bb1efe030f27a893d2ffaf
#
_cell.length_a   1.000
_cell.length_b   1.000
_cell.length_c   1.000
_cell.angle_alpha   90.00
_cell.angle_beta   90.00
_cell.angle_gamma   90.00
#
_symmetry.space_group_name_H-M   'P 1'
#
loop_
_entity.id
_entity.type
_entity.pdbx_description
1 polymer ?
#
loop_
_entity_poly.entity_id
_entity_poly.type
_entity_poly.pdbx_seq_one_letter_code
_entity_poly.pdbx_strand_id
1 'polypeptide(L)'
;MAIVTFSKKQFEKDIGTFNEQTKERISMFGTPIEREETETDEISIEVFPNRPDLLSYQGFKRSFLAFLGKETGLQQYKINKPEKDFKVVVDSSVKDVRPYTACAIVKGLQLDNEKIKEIIDIQERLHMTVGRKRKKAAIGIYPLEKIQLPIIFKALEPDKIKFIPLESDKELSGLEILQRHSAGKEYAHLLAGKIKFPVFIDSKDQIMSMPPIINSQLTGKITHETKDVFIECSGFDFNVLKICLNIITTCLADMGGKVYQMEIKYGITKKEITPDLSPRSMKISLENANKLLGI
;
A
#
# COMPACT_ATOMS: atom_id res chain seq x y z
N MET A 1 -16.45 -5.69 -6.05
CA MET A 1 -15.30 -5.62 -6.96
C MET A 1 -14.69 -4.24 -6.80
N ALA A 2 -13.46 -4.01 -7.19
CA ALA A 2 -12.82 -2.72 -7.02
C ALA A 2 -12.82 -1.96 -8.35
N ILE A 3 -13.07 -0.65 -8.29
CA ILE A 3 -13.01 0.23 -9.45
C ILE A 3 -11.69 1.00 -9.42
N VAL A 4 -10.98 1.03 -10.53
CA VAL A 4 -9.76 1.82 -10.72
C VAL A 4 -10.04 2.88 -11.77
N THR A 5 -9.90 4.15 -11.38
CA THR A 5 -10.14 5.30 -12.24
C THR A 5 -8.80 5.98 -12.54
N PHE A 6 -8.59 6.36 -13.79
CA PHE A 6 -7.40 7.06 -14.26
C PHE A 6 -7.74 7.99 -15.44
N SER A 7 -6.84 8.94 -15.74
CA SER A 7 -7.00 9.89 -16.83
C SER A 7 -6.84 9.22 -18.20
N LYS A 8 -7.74 9.53 -19.13
CA LYS A 8 -7.65 9.11 -20.53
C LYS A 8 -6.39 9.66 -21.19
N LYS A 9 -6.05 10.93 -20.93
CA LYS A 9 -4.81 11.53 -21.45
C LYS A 9 -3.57 10.81 -20.97
N GLN A 10 -3.55 10.40 -19.68
CA GLN A 10 -2.45 9.61 -19.14
C GLN A 10 -2.36 8.24 -19.83
N PHE A 11 -3.50 7.59 -20.03
CA PHE A 11 -3.57 6.32 -20.76
C PHE A 11 -3.05 6.48 -22.19
N GLU A 12 -3.49 7.49 -22.94
CA GLU A 12 -3.07 7.71 -24.33
C GLU A 12 -1.58 8.03 -24.44
N LYS A 13 -1.03 8.77 -23.48
CA LYS A 13 0.41 9.06 -23.40
C LYS A 13 1.25 7.79 -23.16
N ASP A 14 0.80 6.92 -22.27
CA ASP A 14 1.62 5.79 -21.80
C ASP A 14 1.41 4.52 -22.63
N ILE A 15 0.20 4.30 -23.14
CA ILE A 15 -0.20 3.03 -23.75
C ILE A 15 -0.53 3.18 -25.24
N GLY A 16 -1.23 4.27 -25.61
CA GLY A 16 -1.64 4.57 -26.97
C GLY A 16 -3.11 4.95 -27.06
N THR A 17 -3.58 5.24 -28.28
CA THR A 17 -4.91 5.80 -28.53
C THR A 17 -6.03 4.99 -27.88
N PHE A 18 -6.91 5.67 -27.19
CA PHE A 18 -8.10 5.08 -26.55
C PHE A 18 -9.26 5.06 -27.58
N ASN A 19 -9.37 3.97 -28.33
CA ASN A 19 -10.38 3.74 -29.35
C ASN A 19 -11.12 2.42 -29.11
N GLU A 20 -12.10 2.08 -29.95
CA GLU A 20 -12.89 0.85 -29.79
C GLU A 20 -12.03 -0.43 -29.78
N GLN A 21 -11.00 -0.51 -30.59
CA GLN A 21 -10.09 -1.66 -30.58
C GLN A 21 -9.36 -1.77 -29.23
N THR A 22 -8.93 -0.65 -28.66
CA THR A 22 -8.27 -0.63 -27.34
C THR A 22 -9.25 -1.01 -26.24
N LYS A 23 -10.51 -0.54 -26.32
CA LYS A 23 -11.57 -0.90 -25.35
C LYS A 23 -11.85 -2.41 -25.37
N GLU A 24 -11.92 -3.00 -26.55
CA GLU A 24 -12.04 -4.45 -26.71
C GLU A 24 -10.86 -5.20 -26.06
N ARG A 25 -9.62 -4.73 -26.30
CA ARG A 25 -8.43 -5.32 -25.68
C ARG A 25 -8.43 -5.22 -24.16
N ILE A 26 -8.92 -4.11 -23.58
CA ILE A 26 -9.08 -3.94 -22.13
C ILE A 26 -10.08 -4.96 -21.58
N SER A 27 -11.20 -5.18 -22.27
CA SER A 27 -12.18 -6.20 -21.91
C SER A 27 -11.62 -7.62 -22.01
N MET A 28 -10.87 -7.94 -23.08
CA MET A 28 -10.19 -9.22 -23.25
C MET A 28 -9.10 -9.47 -22.20
N PHE A 29 -8.46 -8.41 -21.70
CA PHE A 29 -7.50 -8.48 -20.60
C PHE A 29 -8.15 -8.88 -19.26
N GLY A 30 -9.48 -8.82 -19.18
CA GLY A 30 -10.25 -9.17 -17.98
C GLY A 30 -10.48 -8.01 -17.00
N THR A 31 -10.42 -6.77 -17.50
CA THR A 31 -10.72 -5.54 -16.74
C THR A 31 -11.76 -4.72 -17.50
N PRO A 32 -13.04 -5.14 -17.53
CA PRO A 32 -14.04 -4.43 -18.30
C PRO A 32 -14.13 -2.97 -17.92
N ILE A 33 -14.42 -2.12 -18.93
CA ILE A 33 -14.64 -0.69 -18.71
C ILE A 33 -16.00 -0.55 -18.04
N GLU A 34 -16.02 0.03 -16.86
CA GLU A 34 -17.24 0.33 -16.09
C GLU A 34 -17.86 1.68 -16.51
N ARG A 35 -16.97 2.68 -16.75
CA ARG A 35 -17.40 4.02 -17.10
C ARG A 35 -16.33 4.77 -17.88
N GLU A 36 -16.77 5.56 -18.86
CA GLU A 36 -15.96 6.56 -19.56
C GLU A 36 -16.65 7.92 -19.40
N GLU A 37 -15.96 8.90 -18.84
CA GLU A 37 -16.45 10.27 -18.68
C GLU A 37 -15.61 11.24 -19.50
N THR A 38 -16.21 11.78 -20.53
CA THR A 38 -15.53 12.71 -21.44
C THR A 38 -15.30 14.08 -20.78
N GLU A 39 -16.22 14.52 -19.92
CA GLU A 39 -16.12 15.83 -19.24
C GLU A 39 -14.97 15.89 -18.23
N THR A 40 -14.71 14.81 -17.51
CA THR A 40 -13.66 14.73 -16.49
C THR A 40 -12.38 14.05 -16.99
N ASP A 41 -12.35 13.60 -18.25
CA ASP A 41 -11.21 12.87 -18.84
C ASP A 41 -10.92 11.55 -18.08
N GLU A 42 -11.92 10.91 -17.50
CA GLU A 42 -11.75 9.72 -16.66
C GLU A 42 -12.22 8.43 -17.33
N ILE A 43 -11.42 7.39 -17.16
CA ILE A 43 -11.75 6.00 -17.50
C ILE A 43 -11.77 5.20 -16.20
N SER A 44 -12.83 4.45 -15.97
CA SER A 44 -12.96 3.54 -14.84
C SER A 44 -13.03 2.10 -15.32
N ILE A 45 -12.18 1.24 -14.78
CA ILE A 45 -12.15 -0.20 -15.06
C ILE A 45 -12.49 -0.99 -13.82
N GLU A 46 -13.11 -2.15 -14.02
CA GLU A 46 -13.38 -3.10 -12.95
C GLU A 46 -12.20 -4.06 -12.76
N VAL A 47 -11.74 -4.20 -11.51
CA VAL A 47 -10.66 -5.12 -11.13
C VAL A 47 -11.20 -6.24 -10.26
N PHE A 48 -11.01 -7.47 -10.71
CA PHE A 48 -11.46 -8.66 -9.99
C PHE A 48 -10.52 -9.06 -8.84
N PRO A 49 -11.02 -9.79 -7.82
CA PRO A 49 -10.26 -10.12 -6.61
C PRO A 49 -8.99 -10.95 -6.83
N ASN A 50 -8.90 -11.67 -7.94
CA ASN A 50 -7.74 -12.48 -8.32
C ASN A 50 -6.55 -11.67 -8.87
N ARG A 51 -6.75 -10.35 -9.14
CA ARG A 51 -5.74 -9.46 -9.70
C ARG A 51 -5.52 -8.21 -8.84
N PRO A 52 -5.12 -8.36 -7.55
CA PRO A 52 -4.85 -7.22 -6.69
C PRO A 52 -3.67 -6.34 -7.16
N ASP A 53 -2.83 -6.86 -8.03
CA ASP A 53 -1.75 -6.14 -8.71
C ASP A 53 -2.25 -5.02 -9.65
N LEU A 54 -3.52 -5.08 -10.09
CA LEU A 54 -4.16 -4.11 -10.99
C LEU A 54 -4.89 -2.99 -10.23
N LEU A 55 -4.82 -2.92 -8.90
CA LEU A 55 -5.54 -1.93 -8.09
C LEU A 55 -4.98 -0.50 -8.19
N SER A 56 -3.96 -0.28 -9.03
CA SER A 56 -3.42 1.03 -9.38
C SER A 56 -3.29 1.19 -10.89
N TYR A 57 -3.21 2.42 -11.36
CA TYR A 57 -2.92 2.69 -12.76
C TYR A 57 -1.56 2.11 -13.19
N GLN A 58 -0.52 2.25 -12.37
CA GLN A 58 0.80 1.70 -12.69
C GLN A 58 0.76 0.18 -12.81
N GLY A 59 0.07 -0.52 -11.92
CA GLY A 59 -0.10 -1.97 -11.99
C GLY A 59 -0.88 -2.40 -13.24
N PHE A 60 -1.97 -1.70 -13.55
CA PHE A 60 -2.75 -1.92 -14.77
C PHE A 60 -1.88 -1.66 -16.02
N LYS A 61 -1.24 -0.49 -16.12
CA LYS A 61 -0.38 -0.12 -17.26
C LYS A 61 0.68 -1.19 -17.54
N ARG A 62 1.47 -1.56 -16.55
CA ARG A 62 2.51 -2.59 -16.66
C ARG A 62 1.97 -3.90 -17.21
N SER A 63 0.88 -4.38 -16.63
CA SER A 63 0.31 -5.67 -17.02
C SER A 63 -0.40 -5.62 -18.38
N PHE A 64 -1.03 -4.50 -18.70
CA PHE A 64 -1.71 -4.31 -19.98
C PHE A 64 -0.72 -4.13 -21.15
N LEU A 65 0.40 -3.44 -20.94
CA LEU A 65 1.49 -3.35 -21.92
C LEU A 65 2.09 -4.73 -22.22
N ALA A 66 2.22 -5.59 -21.21
CA ALA A 66 2.65 -6.97 -21.41
C ALA A 66 1.61 -7.79 -22.21
N PHE A 67 0.32 -7.63 -21.92
CA PHE A 67 -0.77 -8.26 -22.66
C PHE A 67 -0.84 -7.79 -24.13
N LEU A 68 -0.53 -6.53 -24.40
CA LEU A 68 -0.45 -5.98 -25.75
C LEU A 68 0.83 -6.42 -26.51
N GLY A 69 1.75 -7.13 -25.86
CA GLY A 69 3.03 -7.53 -26.45
C GLY A 69 4.05 -6.40 -26.59
N LYS A 70 3.80 -5.23 -25.98
CA LYS A 70 4.70 -4.06 -26.04
C LYS A 70 5.87 -4.15 -25.07
N GLU A 71 5.62 -4.63 -23.83
CA GLU A 71 6.64 -4.83 -22.80
C GLU A 71 6.47 -6.24 -22.23
N THR A 72 7.11 -7.22 -22.83
CA THR A 72 6.94 -8.63 -22.46
C THR A 72 8.00 -9.11 -21.46
N GLY A 73 7.68 -10.21 -20.79
CA GLY A 73 8.56 -10.84 -19.80
C GLY A 73 8.29 -10.40 -18.37
N LEU A 74 9.05 -10.99 -17.45
CA LEU A 74 8.94 -10.67 -16.03
C LEU A 74 9.65 -9.36 -15.72
N GLN A 75 8.91 -8.37 -15.24
CA GLN A 75 9.48 -7.09 -14.81
C GLN A 75 10.46 -7.30 -13.65
N GLN A 76 11.68 -6.80 -13.84
CA GLN A 76 12.74 -6.85 -12.83
C GLN A 76 12.83 -5.54 -12.06
N TYR A 77 12.69 -5.60 -10.73
CA TYR A 77 12.83 -4.44 -9.85
C TYR A 77 14.16 -4.49 -9.12
N LYS A 78 14.95 -3.40 -9.26
CA LYS A 78 16.16 -3.25 -8.46
C LYS A 78 15.79 -2.88 -7.03
N ILE A 79 16.14 -3.74 -6.09
CA ILE A 79 15.95 -3.51 -4.67
C ILE A 79 17.31 -3.19 -4.04
N ASN A 80 17.38 -2.07 -3.34
CA ASN A 80 18.56 -1.69 -2.59
C ASN A 80 18.53 -2.30 -1.19
N LYS A 81 19.68 -2.71 -0.68
CA LYS A 81 19.83 -3.21 0.70
C LYS A 81 19.46 -2.10 1.70
N PRO A 82 19.08 -2.47 2.94
CA PRO A 82 18.77 -1.47 3.96
C PRO A 82 20.03 -0.65 4.30
N GLU A 83 19.87 0.66 4.42
CA GLU A 83 20.88 1.55 5.00
C GLU A 83 20.96 1.32 6.53
N LYS A 84 21.98 1.87 7.18
CA LYS A 84 22.30 1.60 8.60
C LYS A 84 21.11 1.71 9.54
N ASP A 85 20.26 2.73 9.34
CA ASP A 85 19.14 3.05 10.23
C ASP A 85 17.76 2.65 9.68
N PHE A 86 17.71 1.95 8.53
CA PHE A 86 16.47 1.44 7.94
C PHE A 86 15.97 0.22 8.72
N LYS A 87 15.49 0.49 9.94
CA LYS A 87 15.08 -0.53 10.90
C LYS A 87 13.72 -0.20 11.51
N VAL A 88 12.96 -1.26 11.77
CA VAL A 88 11.77 -1.23 12.60
C VAL A 88 11.97 -2.21 13.75
N VAL A 89 11.83 -1.73 14.97
CA VAL A 89 11.87 -2.56 16.18
C VAL A 89 10.45 -2.85 16.61
N VAL A 90 10.07 -4.13 16.61
CA VAL A 90 8.74 -4.59 17.03
C VAL A 90 8.82 -5.00 18.49
N ASP A 91 8.10 -4.26 19.33
CA ASP A 91 7.98 -4.55 20.76
C ASP A 91 7.02 -5.70 21.02
N SER A 92 7.27 -6.48 22.06
CA SER A 92 6.45 -7.64 22.42
C SER A 92 5.00 -7.30 22.78
N SER A 93 4.73 -6.05 23.17
CA SER A 93 3.38 -5.56 23.52
C SER A 93 2.36 -5.65 22.37
N VAL A 94 2.82 -5.70 21.09
CA VAL A 94 1.91 -5.84 19.93
C VAL A 94 1.42 -7.25 19.69
N LYS A 95 1.98 -8.27 20.37
CA LYS A 95 1.74 -9.69 20.10
C LYS A 95 0.25 -10.06 20.04
N ASP A 96 -0.53 -9.57 20.98
CA ASP A 96 -1.96 -9.92 21.10
C ASP A 96 -2.88 -8.85 20.49
N VAL A 97 -2.29 -7.76 19.96
CA VAL A 97 -3.04 -6.63 19.39
C VAL A 97 -2.93 -6.61 17.89
N ARG A 98 -1.69 -6.61 17.36
CA ARG A 98 -1.38 -6.55 15.92
C ARG A 98 0.07 -6.98 15.69
N PRO A 99 0.36 -8.31 15.62
CA PRO A 99 1.69 -8.86 15.87
C PRO A 99 2.73 -8.60 14.79
N TYR A 100 2.31 -8.32 13.55
CA TYR A 100 3.26 -8.27 12.44
C TYR A 100 3.25 -6.93 11.71
N THR A 101 4.43 -6.56 11.20
CA THR A 101 4.58 -5.47 10.22
C THR A 101 5.58 -5.84 9.14
N ALA A 102 5.34 -5.34 7.93
CA ALA A 102 6.25 -5.40 6.79
C ALA A 102 6.47 -3.97 6.30
N CYS A 103 7.73 -3.56 6.06
CA CYS A 103 8.07 -2.17 5.81
C CYS A 103 9.05 -2.02 4.64
N ALA A 104 9.02 -0.85 4.01
CA ALA A 104 9.93 -0.46 2.94
C ALA A 104 10.19 1.05 3.00
N ILE A 105 11.27 1.48 2.32
CA ILE A 105 11.48 2.88 1.97
C ILE A 105 11.55 2.98 0.45
N VAL A 106 10.92 4.01 -0.10
CA VAL A 106 11.04 4.36 -1.52
C VAL A 106 11.54 5.79 -1.61
N LYS A 107 12.63 6.00 -2.37
CA LYS A 107 13.30 7.29 -2.49
C LYS A 107 13.25 7.84 -3.92
N GLY A 108 13.33 9.16 -4.05
CA GLY A 108 13.49 9.86 -5.32
C GLY A 108 12.21 9.98 -6.14
N LEU A 109 11.06 9.96 -5.49
CA LEU A 109 9.77 10.20 -6.12
C LEU A 109 9.67 11.65 -6.61
N GLN A 110 8.96 11.83 -7.72
CA GLN A 110 8.54 13.13 -8.24
C GLN A 110 7.02 13.10 -8.32
N LEU A 111 6.37 13.67 -7.30
CA LEU A 111 4.93 13.58 -7.11
C LEU A 111 4.23 14.80 -7.69
N ASP A 112 3.23 14.55 -8.53
CA ASP A 112 2.22 15.48 -8.98
C ASP A 112 0.85 15.09 -8.37
N ASN A 113 -0.19 15.86 -8.68
CA ASN A 113 -1.54 15.60 -8.14
C ASN A 113 -2.05 14.18 -8.49
N GLU A 114 -1.81 13.73 -9.72
CA GLU A 114 -2.27 12.42 -10.19
C GLU A 114 -1.59 11.28 -9.42
N LYS A 115 -0.27 11.37 -9.24
CA LYS A 115 0.49 10.37 -8.48
C LYS A 115 0.12 10.37 -6.99
N ILE A 116 -0.10 11.55 -6.38
CA ILE A 116 -0.57 11.63 -4.99
C ILE A 116 -1.94 10.98 -4.86
N LYS A 117 -2.87 11.29 -5.76
CA LYS A 117 -4.20 10.66 -5.82
C LYS A 117 -4.06 9.14 -5.98
N GLU A 118 -3.21 8.68 -6.89
CA GLU A 118 -2.98 7.24 -7.10
C GLU A 118 -2.43 6.53 -5.86
N ILE A 119 -1.49 7.17 -5.12
CA ILE A 119 -0.94 6.62 -3.87
C ILE A 119 -2.04 6.47 -2.81
N ILE A 120 -2.88 7.46 -2.64
CA ILE A 120 -4.02 7.40 -1.70
C ILE A 120 -5.01 6.32 -2.14
N ASP A 121 -5.36 6.30 -3.40
CA ASP A 121 -6.32 5.38 -3.98
C ASP A 121 -5.89 3.92 -3.87
N ILE A 122 -4.63 3.59 -4.19
CA ILE A 122 -4.14 2.20 -4.07
C ILE A 122 -4.13 1.76 -2.61
N GLN A 123 -3.75 2.65 -1.69
CA GLN A 123 -3.78 2.37 -0.25
C GLN A 123 -5.21 2.03 0.20
N GLU A 124 -6.21 2.84 -0.15
CA GLU A 124 -7.60 2.60 0.23
C GLU A 124 -8.19 1.37 -0.47
N ARG A 125 -7.90 1.14 -1.74
CA ARG A 125 -8.33 -0.08 -2.45
C ARG A 125 -7.76 -1.33 -1.80
N LEU A 126 -6.48 -1.33 -1.42
CA LEU A 126 -5.87 -2.45 -0.69
C LEU A 126 -6.48 -2.63 0.70
N HIS A 127 -6.77 -1.55 1.43
CA HIS A 127 -7.48 -1.61 2.71
C HIS A 127 -8.83 -2.30 2.56
N MET A 128 -9.61 -1.94 1.55
CA MET A 128 -10.96 -2.46 1.33
C MET A 128 -10.97 -3.90 0.83
N THR A 129 -10.02 -4.28 -0.03
CA THR A 129 -9.96 -5.60 -0.70
C THR A 129 -9.11 -6.60 0.10
N VAL A 130 -7.79 -6.66 -0.18
CA VAL A 130 -6.84 -7.59 0.46
C VAL A 130 -6.83 -7.41 1.97
N GLY A 131 -6.88 -6.18 2.45
CA GLY A 131 -6.92 -5.78 3.85
C GLY A 131 -8.24 -6.10 4.57
N ARG A 132 -9.30 -6.43 3.83
CA ARG A 132 -10.66 -6.71 4.36
C ARG A 132 -11.13 -5.62 5.31
N LYS A 133 -11.29 -4.39 4.80
CA LYS A 133 -11.63 -3.20 5.59
C LYS A 133 -10.67 -3.02 6.77
N ARG A 134 -9.36 -3.02 6.48
CA ARG A 134 -8.25 -2.87 7.45
C ARG A 134 -8.12 -3.98 8.50
N LYS A 135 -9.02 -4.98 8.50
CA LYS A 135 -8.99 -6.09 9.46
C LYS A 135 -7.74 -6.95 9.31
N LYS A 136 -7.38 -7.35 8.07
CA LYS A 136 -6.22 -8.21 7.82
C LYS A 136 -4.93 -7.41 7.64
N ALA A 137 -4.99 -6.29 6.93
CA ALA A 137 -3.86 -5.41 6.71
C ALA A 137 -4.31 -3.95 6.78
N ALA A 138 -3.58 -3.13 7.51
CA ALA A 138 -3.60 -1.67 7.42
C ALA A 138 -2.25 -1.20 6.90
N ILE A 139 -2.26 -0.09 6.19
CA ILE A 139 -1.13 0.44 5.45
C ILE A 139 -0.97 1.90 5.82
N GLY A 140 0.25 2.31 6.13
CA GLY A 140 0.63 3.71 6.31
C GLY A 140 1.75 4.09 5.34
N ILE A 141 1.69 5.30 4.80
CA ILE A 141 2.73 5.87 3.95
C ILE A 141 3.06 7.25 4.52
N TYR A 142 4.35 7.49 4.78
CA TYR A 142 4.83 8.66 5.51
C TYR A 142 5.97 9.33 4.74
N PRO A 143 5.94 10.66 4.56
CA PRO A 143 7.11 11.42 4.13
C PRO A 143 8.32 11.13 5.03
N LEU A 144 9.42 10.66 4.45
CA LEU A 144 10.59 10.24 5.22
C LEU A 144 11.24 11.43 5.96
N GLU A 145 11.14 12.63 5.39
CA GLU A 145 11.62 13.88 5.99
C GLU A 145 10.84 14.32 7.24
N LYS A 146 9.66 13.73 7.48
CA LYS A 146 8.80 14.04 8.64
C LYS A 146 9.00 13.11 9.83
N ILE A 147 9.79 12.06 9.66
CA ILE A 147 10.01 11.01 10.67
C ILE A 147 11.50 10.77 10.90
N GLN A 148 11.85 10.22 12.04
CA GLN A 148 13.23 9.88 12.35
C GLN A 148 13.42 8.39 12.65
N LEU A 149 14.29 7.75 11.86
CA LEU A 149 14.63 6.34 12.03
C LEU A 149 15.56 6.12 13.24
N PRO A 150 15.56 4.93 13.86
CA PRO A 150 14.70 3.78 13.58
C PRO A 150 13.26 3.97 14.07
N ILE A 151 12.32 3.20 13.49
CA ILE A 151 10.91 3.20 13.90
C ILE A 151 10.68 2.12 14.95
N ILE A 152 9.78 2.40 15.90
CA ILE A 152 9.33 1.45 16.91
C ILE A 152 7.86 1.15 16.68
N PHE A 153 7.52 -0.12 16.61
CA PHE A 153 6.14 -0.61 16.58
C PHE A 153 5.80 -1.25 17.92
N LYS A 154 4.96 -0.59 18.70
CA LYS A 154 4.57 -1.03 20.06
C LYS A 154 3.09 -0.80 20.32
N ALA A 155 2.57 -1.38 21.41
CA ALA A 155 1.20 -1.12 21.87
C ALA A 155 1.22 -0.37 23.21
N LEU A 156 0.44 0.70 23.29
CA LEU A 156 0.30 1.57 24.43
C LEU A 156 -1.13 1.55 24.97
N GLU A 157 -1.30 1.91 26.23
CA GLU A 157 -2.59 2.22 26.82
C GLU A 157 -3.20 3.45 26.11
N PRO A 158 -4.52 3.44 25.84
CA PRO A 158 -5.13 4.47 24.99
C PRO A 158 -4.99 5.91 25.49
N ASP A 159 -4.88 6.13 26.79
CA ASP A 159 -4.66 7.43 27.43
C ASP A 159 -3.22 7.95 27.26
N LYS A 160 -2.27 7.05 27.03
CA LYS A 160 -0.86 7.40 26.72
C LYS A 160 -0.63 7.72 25.25
N ILE A 161 -1.62 7.48 24.39
CA ILE A 161 -1.57 7.81 22.97
C ILE A 161 -2.15 9.21 22.80
N LYS A 162 -1.34 10.18 22.36
CA LYS A 162 -1.78 11.55 22.10
C LYS A 162 -1.09 12.07 20.85
N PHE A 163 -1.86 12.46 19.86
CA PHE A 163 -1.37 13.09 18.63
C PHE A 163 -2.52 13.79 17.90
N ILE A 164 -2.20 14.61 16.92
CA ILE A 164 -3.18 15.24 16.03
C ILE A 164 -3.46 14.25 14.89
N PRO A 165 -4.67 13.65 14.80
CA PRO A 165 -5.02 12.74 13.70
C PRO A 165 -5.02 13.47 12.36
N LEU A 166 -4.76 12.74 11.28
CA LEU A 166 -4.83 13.28 9.92
C LEU A 166 -6.21 13.92 9.69
N GLU A 167 -6.23 15.09 9.04
CA GLU A 167 -7.44 15.90 8.81
C GLU A 167 -8.07 16.50 10.10
N SER A 168 -7.30 16.57 11.18
CA SER A 168 -7.69 17.24 12.40
C SER A 168 -6.73 18.39 12.73
N ASP A 169 -7.20 19.34 13.50
CA ASP A 169 -6.44 20.47 14.05
C ASP A 169 -6.15 20.34 15.57
N LYS A 170 -6.71 19.31 16.22
CA LYS A 170 -6.64 19.11 17.67
C LYS A 170 -5.93 17.82 18.03
N GLU A 171 -5.12 17.91 19.07
CA GLU A 171 -4.56 16.71 19.70
C GLU A 171 -5.68 15.93 20.40
N LEU A 172 -5.73 14.62 20.14
CA LEU A 172 -6.69 13.70 20.72
C LEU A 172 -5.97 12.50 21.34
N SER A 173 -6.54 11.97 22.42
CA SER A 173 -6.12 10.68 22.98
C SER A 173 -6.60 9.51 22.10
N GLY A 174 -6.02 8.32 22.30
CA GLY A 174 -6.43 7.13 21.56
C GLY A 174 -7.93 6.82 21.69
N LEU A 175 -8.53 7.02 22.86
CA LEU A 175 -9.98 6.86 23.06
C LEU A 175 -10.78 7.96 22.37
N GLU A 176 -10.35 9.21 22.48
CA GLU A 176 -11.05 10.33 21.83
C GLU A 176 -11.01 10.19 20.30
N ILE A 177 -9.92 9.67 19.73
CA ILE A 177 -9.84 9.38 18.29
C ILE A 177 -10.95 8.38 17.90
N LEU A 178 -11.12 7.28 18.66
CA LEU A 178 -12.17 6.30 18.36
C LEU A 178 -13.59 6.87 18.50
N GLN A 179 -13.79 7.84 19.39
CA GLN A 179 -15.10 8.40 19.67
C GLN A 179 -15.47 9.61 18.79
N ARG A 180 -14.48 10.43 18.41
CA ARG A 180 -14.73 11.75 17.80
C ARG A 180 -14.31 11.83 16.34
N HIS A 181 -13.21 11.18 15.96
CA HIS A 181 -12.69 11.21 14.58
C HIS A 181 -13.52 10.31 13.64
N SER A 182 -13.75 10.71 12.40
CA SER A 182 -14.53 9.94 11.41
C SER A 182 -13.99 8.52 11.21
N ALA A 183 -12.69 8.40 10.89
CA ALA A 183 -12.03 7.11 10.77
C ALA A 183 -12.02 6.32 12.10
N GLY A 184 -11.92 7.03 13.23
CA GLY A 184 -12.03 6.42 14.55
C GLY A 184 -13.36 5.71 14.74
N LYS A 185 -14.47 6.41 14.48
CA LYS A 185 -15.84 5.86 14.57
C LYS A 185 -16.05 4.68 13.63
N GLU A 186 -15.57 4.78 12.40
CA GLU A 186 -15.72 3.74 11.38
C GLU A 186 -14.98 2.45 11.76
N TYR A 187 -13.73 2.58 12.24
CA TYR A 187 -12.83 1.45 12.49
C TYR A 187 -12.65 1.09 13.97
N ALA A 188 -13.35 1.75 14.92
CA ALA A 188 -13.26 1.47 16.35
C ALA A 188 -13.44 -0.02 16.68
N HIS A 189 -14.32 -0.70 15.97
CA HIS A 189 -14.62 -2.12 16.15
C HIS A 189 -13.38 -3.03 15.99
N LEU A 190 -12.34 -2.59 15.27
CA LEU A 190 -11.10 -3.34 15.07
C LEU A 190 -10.19 -3.35 16.32
N LEU A 191 -10.40 -2.40 17.24
CA LEU A 191 -9.70 -2.29 18.52
C LEU A 191 -10.62 -2.60 19.71
N ALA A 192 -11.87 -2.98 19.47
CA ALA A 192 -12.82 -3.32 20.52
C ALA A 192 -12.30 -4.44 21.42
N GLY A 193 -12.40 -4.25 22.75
CA GLY A 193 -11.93 -5.21 23.76
C GLY A 193 -10.41 -5.28 23.93
N LYS A 194 -9.63 -4.45 23.23
CA LYS A 194 -8.17 -4.36 23.43
C LYS A 194 -7.83 -3.38 24.54
N ILE A 195 -6.97 -3.80 25.48
CA ILE A 195 -6.48 -2.97 26.59
C ILE A 195 -5.43 -1.97 26.09
N LYS A 196 -4.66 -2.33 25.06
CA LYS A 196 -3.63 -1.51 24.44
C LYS A 196 -3.92 -1.36 22.96
N PHE A 197 -3.53 -0.21 22.40
CA PHE A 197 -3.65 0.07 20.97
C PHE A 197 -2.27 0.12 20.32
N PRO A 198 -2.10 -0.44 19.10
CA PRO A 198 -0.83 -0.43 18.42
C PRO A 198 -0.52 0.97 17.89
N VAL A 199 0.74 1.36 17.95
CA VAL A 199 1.24 2.64 17.44
C VAL A 199 2.59 2.45 16.76
N PHE A 200 2.82 3.21 15.68
CA PHE A 200 4.15 3.46 15.17
C PHE A 200 4.68 4.75 15.75
N ILE A 201 5.93 4.71 16.23
CA ILE A 201 6.61 5.83 16.87
C ILE A 201 8.01 5.94 16.25
N ASP A 202 8.44 7.15 15.98
CA ASP A 202 9.78 7.41 15.50
C ASP A 202 10.82 7.48 16.64
N SER A 203 12.09 7.64 16.32
CA SER A 203 13.16 7.68 17.33
C SER A 203 13.17 8.94 18.21
N LYS A 204 12.30 9.90 17.93
CA LYS A 204 12.05 11.08 18.78
C LYS A 204 10.79 10.98 19.63
N ASP A 205 10.25 9.76 19.78
CA ASP A 205 8.99 9.49 20.48
C ASP A 205 7.75 10.16 19.86
N GLN A 206 7.83 10.59 18.59
CA GLN A 206 6.70 11.13 17.86
C GLN A 206 5.78 10.02 17.37
N ILE A 207 4.50 10.04 17.74
CA ILE A 207 3.51 9.07 17.26
C ILE A 207 3.20 9.37 15.81
N MET A 208 3.45 8.38 14.95
CA MET A 208 3.22 8.45 13.51
C MET A 208 1.82 8.01 13.13
N SER A 209 1.29 7.02 13.83
CA SER A 209 -0.04 6.47 13.58
C SER A 209 -0.53 5.58 14.72
N MET A 210 -1.83 5.31 14.70
CA MET A 210 -2.52 4.29 15.51
C MET A 210 -3.22 3.30 14.57
N PRO A 211 -2.49 2.30 14.02
CA PRO A 211 -3.12 1.31 13.14
C PRO A 211 -4.17 0.48 13.88
N PRO A 212 -5.23 0.03 13.20
CA PRO A 212 -5.57 0.26 11.80
C PRO A 212 -6.43 1.51 11.57
N ILE A 213 -6.40 2.48 12.48
CA ILE A 213 -7.33 3.60 12.54
C ILE A 213 -6.88 4.78 11.67
N ILE A 214 -5.78 5.46 12.05
CA ILE A 214 -5.42 6.75 11.44
C ILE A 214 -3.93 7.09 11.61
N ASN A 215 -3.39 7.83 10.65
CA ASN A 215 -2.06 8.44 10.70
C ASN A 215 -2.10 9.78 11.43
N SER A 216 -0.93 10.24 11.90
CA SER A 216 -0.76 11.58 12.45
C SER A 216 -0.74 12.64 11.33
N GLN A 217 -1.34 13.79 11.59
CA GLN A 217 -1.29 14.97 10.72
C GLN A 217 0.14 15.45 10.47
N LEU A 218 1.00 15.34 11.46
CA LEU A 218 2.38 15.82 11.37
C LEU A 218 3.26 14.95 10.47
N THR A 219 3.04 13.65 10.47
CA THR A 219 3.90 12.67 9.79
C THR A 219 3.26 11.98 8.60
N GLY A 220 1.93 11.96 8.49
CA GLY A 220 1.21 11.13 7.51
C GLY A 220 0.76 11.85 6.25
N LYS A 221 1.01 13.17 6.12
CA LYS A 221 0.52 13.95 4.97
C LYS A 221 1.58 14.00 3.85
N ILE A 222 1.32 13.30 2.74
CA ILE A 222 2.11 13.37 1.51
C ILE A 222 1.77 14.66 0.75
N THR A 223 2.77 15.31 0.17
CA THR A 223 2.65 16.53 -0.62
C THR A 223 3.52 16.45 -1.88
N HIS A 224 3.44 17.46 -2.75
CA HIS A 224 4.31 17.58 -3.92
C HIS A 224 5.81 17.67 -3.59
N GLU A 225 6.14 18.10 -2.38
CA GLU A 225 7.53 18.23 -1.91
C GLU A 225 8.09 16.89 -1.43
N THR A 226 7.23 15.91 -1.15
CA THR A 226 7.63 14.58 -0.68
C THR A 226 8.37 13.84 -1.78
N LYS A 227 9.63 13.50 -1.52
CA LYS A 227 10.50 12.75 -2.44
C LYS A 227 10.76 11.32 -1.97
N ASP A 228 10.81 11.13 -0.68
CA ASP A 228 11.13 9.86 -0.05
C ASP A 228 9.99 9.47 0.90
N VAL A 229 9.61 8.20 0.90
CA VAL A 229 8.54 7.71 1.76
C VAL A 229 8.95 6.46 2.52
N PHE A 230 8.53 6.39 3.77
CA PHE A 230 8.47 5.16 4.55
C PHE A 230 7.07 4.55 4.40
N ILE A 231 7.02 3.22 4.22
CA ILE A 231 5.78 2.46 4.05
C ILE A 231 5.74 1.38 5.12
N GLU A 232 4.62 1.25 5.81
CA GLU A 232 4.34 0.13 6.69
C GLU A 232 3.03 -0.57 6.32
N CYS A 233 3.03 -1.88 6.45
CA CYS A 233 1.85 -2.72 6.40
C CYS A 233 1.79 -3.51 7.70
N SER A 234 0.73 -3.36 8.49
CA SER A 234 0.59 -4.04 9.79
C SER A 234 -0.64 -4.92 9.85
N GLY A 235 -0.58 -6.03 10.60
CA GLY A 235 -1.69 -6.98 10.65
C GLY A 235 -1.38 -8.30 11.38
N PHE A 236 -2.17 -9.33 11.04
CA PHE A 236 -2.14 -10.64 11.72
C PHE A 236 -1.54 -11.76 10.87
N ASP A 237 -1.32 -11.52 9.57
CA ASP A 237 -0.74 -12.49 8.64
C ASP A 237 0.39 -11.83 7.84
N PHE A 238 1.62 -12.22 8.17
CA PHE A 238 2.83 -11.63 7.57
C PHE A 238 2.88 -11.81 6.05
N ASN A 239 2.33 -12.91 5.50
CA ASN A 239 2.30 -13.12 4.05
C ASN A 239 1.36 -12.13 3.35
N VAL A 240 0.19 -11.86 3.94
CA VAL A 240 -0.73 -10.83 3.43
C VAL A 240 -0.07 -9.45 3.45
N LEU A 241 0.69 -9.14 4.51
CA LEU A 241 1.39 -7.85 4.62
C LEU A 241 2.48 -7.72 3.54
N LYS A 242 3.24 -8.79 3.28
CA LYS A 242 4.23 -8.79 2.19
C LYS A 242 3.59 -8.55 0.82
N ILE A 243 2.42 -9.16 0.57
CA ILE A 243 1.69 -8.96 -0.68
C ILE A 243 1.28 -7.48 -0.83
N CYS A 244 0.66 -6.89 0.19
CA CYS A 244 0.28 -5.48 0.16
C CYS A 244 1.49 -4.57 -0.05
N LEU A 245 2.57 -4.81 0.71
CA LEU A 245 3.81 -4.05 0.60
C LEU A 245 4.42 -4.14 -0.80
N ASN A 246 4.49 -5.35 -1.37
CA ASN A 246 5.04 -5.56 -2.71
C ASN A 246 4.23 -4.83 -3.78
N ILE A 247 2.90 -4.85 -3.70
CA ILE A 247 2.02 -4.13 -4.64
C ILE A 247 2.29 -2.62 -4.57
N ILE A 248 2.36 -2.04 -3.38
CA ILE A 248 2.62 -0.60 -3.22
C ILE A 248 4.04 -0.25 -3.66
N THR A 249 5.04 -1.01 -3.25
CA THR A 249 6.43 -0.70 -3.60
C THR A 249 6.70 -0.80 -5.09
N THR A 250 6.08 -1.76 -5.78
CA THR A 250 6.19 -1.86 -7.25
C THR A 250 5.44 -0.73 -7.95
N CYS A 251 4.28 -0.31 -7.45
CA CYS A 251 3.56 0.87 -7.95
C CYS A 251 4.45 2.13 -7.84
N LEU A 252 5.07 2.37 -6.70
CA LEU A 252 5.96 3.52 -6.50
C LEU A 252 7.26 3.42 -7.30
N ALA A 253 7.76 2.21 -7.53
CA ALA A 253 8.91 1.98 -8.42
C ALA A 253 8.57 2.33 -9.86
N ASP A 254 7.39 1.98 -10.36
CA ASP A 254 6.89 2.34 -11.68
C ASP A 254 6.66 3.87 -11.83
N MET A 255 6.45 4.58 -10.71
CA MET A 255 6.44 6.05 -10.66
C MET A 255 7.85 6.68 -10.70
N GLY A 256 8.91 5.87 -10.75
CA GLY A 256 10.32 6.28 -10.77
C GLY A 256 11.06 6.20 -9.43
N GLY A 257 10.41 5.70 -8.38
CA GLY A 257 11.00 5.56 -7.06
C GLY A 257 12.05 4.43 -6.97
N LYS A 258 13.05 4.61 -6.11
CA LYS A 258 14.08 3.61 -5.80
C LYS A 258 13.71 2.88 -4.53
N VAL A 259 13.47 1.58 -4.63
CA VAL A 259 13.05 0.73 -3.50
C VAL A 259 14.24 0.34 -2.63
N TYR A 260 14.08 0.50 -1.32
CA TYR A 260 15.03 0.07 -0.30
C TYR A 260 14.35 -0.90 0.67
N GLN A 261 15.08 -1.96 1.02
CA GLN A 261 14.66 -2.87 2.07
C GLN A 261 14.77 -2.23 3.45
N MET A 262 13.99 -2.75 4.37
CA MET A 262 14.08 -2.46 5.80
C MET A 262 14.29 -3.74 6.61
N GLU A 263 15.03 -3.61 7.69
CA GLU A 263 15.21 -4.65 8.69
C GLU A 263 14.13 -4.53 9.77
N ILE A 264 13.36 -5.59 9.98
CA ILE A 264 12.32 -5.65 11.00
C ILE A 264 12.76 -6.62 12.09
N LYS A 265 12.94 -6.12 13.30
CA LYS A 265 13.43 -6.89 14.46
C LYS A 265 12.28 -7.24 15.39
N TYR A 266 12.03 -8.53 15.58
CA TYR A 266 11.12 -9.08 16.57
C TYR A 266 11.92 -9.62 17.76
N GLY A 267 12.07 -8.81 18.81
CA GLY A 267 12.94 -9.14 19.93
C GLY A 267 14.43 -9.30 19.53
N ILE A 268 15.14 -10.20 20.20
CA ILE A 268 16.58 -10.37 20.02
C ILE A 268 16.93 -11.31 18.86
N THR A 269 16.09 -12.31 18.61
CA THR A 269 16.45 -13.48 17.78
C THR A 269 15.81 -13.49 16.39
N LYS A 270 14.63 -12.89 16.21
CA LYS A 270 13.91 -12.94 14.93
C LYS A 270 14.07 -11.65 14.15
N LYS A 271 14.55 -11.80 12.91
CA LYS A 271 14.74 -10.71 11.95
C LYS A 271 14.09 -11.06 10.62
N GLU A 272 13.37 -10.10 10.06
CA GLU A 272 12.82 -10.16 8.71
C GLU A 272 13.36 -8.99 7.88
N ILE A 273 13.49 -9.19 6.58
CA ILE A 273 13.89 -8.14 5.63
C ILE A 273 12.79 -8.03 4.58
N THR A 274 12.23 -6.84 4.42
CA THR A 274 11.18 -6.56 3.43
C THR A 274 11.46 -5.26 2.69
N PRO A 275 10.95 -5.05 1.45
CA PRO A 275 10.19 -5.99 0.63
C PRO A 275 11.06 -7.12 0.07
N ASP A 276 10.41 -8.22 -0.33
CA ASP A 276 11.03 -9.28 -1.11
C ASP A 276 10.24 -9.42 -2.44
N LEU A 277 10.87 -8.96 -3.52
CA LEU A 277 10.30 -9.01 -4.88
C LEU A 277 10.92 -10.13 -5.72
N SER A 278 11.53 -11.11 -5.06
CA SER A 278 12.13 -12.27 -5.75
C SER A 278 11.07 -13.06 -6.51
N PRO A 279 11.35 -13.45 -7.76
CA PRO A 279 10.43 -14.25 -8.56
C PRO A 279 10.15 -15.61 -7.90
N ARG A 280 8.91 -16.07 -8.02
CA ARG A 280 8.53 -17.42 -7.61
C ARG A 280 8.37 -18.31 -8.82
N SER A 281 8.89 -19.54 -8.74
CA SER A 281 8.70 -20.56 -9.77
C SER A 281 7.49 -21.41 -9.45
N MET A 282 6.68 -21.73 -10.47
CA MET A 282 5.58 -22.66 -10.41
C MET A 282 5.63 -23.61 -11.61
N LYS A 283 5.41 -24.90 -11.39
CA LYS A 283 5.27 -25.87 -12.47
C LYS A 283 3.80 -25.96 -12.89
N ILE A 284 3.55 -25.97 -14.20
CA ILE A 284 2.24 -26.22 -14.79
C ILE A 284 2.31 -27.44 -15.70
N SER A 285 1.22 -28.19 -15.80
CA SER A 285 1.05 -29.24 -16.81
C SER A 285 0.46 -28.62 -18.06
N LEU A 286 1.20 -28.65 -19.17
CA LEU A 286 0.71 -28.18 -20.47
C LEU A 286 -0.49 -29.01 -20.94
N GLU A 287 -0.44 -30.33 -20.74
CA GLU A 287 -1.56 -31.22 -21.06
C GLU A 287 -2.85 -30.83 -20.33
N ASN A 288 -2.75 -30.57 -19.02
CA ASN A 288 -3.90 -30.12 -18.24
C ASN A 288 -4.40 -28.75 -18.66
N ALA A 289 -3.48 -27.82 -18.98
CA ALA A 289 -3.85 -26.50 -19.48
C ALA A 289 -4.59 -26.59 -20.82
N ASN A 290 -4.05 -27.35 -21.78
CA ASN A 290 -4.68 -27.54 -23.08
C ASN A 290 -6.07 -28.21 -22.98
N LYS A 291 -6.20 -29.21 -22.12
CA LYS A 291 -7.48 -29.86 -21.84
C LYS A 291 -8.53 -28.88 -21.29
N LEU A 292 -8.11 -27.97 -20.39
CA LEU A 292 -8.99 -26.94 -19.82
C LEU A 292 -9.37 -25.86 -20.84
N LEU A 293 -8.46 -25.54 -21.77
CA LEU A 293 -8.68 -24.55 -22.84
C LEU A 293 -9.45 -25.15 -24.02
N GLY A 294 -9.57 -26.49 -24.11
CA GLY A 294 -10.22 -27.18 -25.23
C GLY A 294 -9.38 -27.23 -26.51
N ILE A 295 -8.05 -27.18 -26.43
CA ILE A 295 -7.09 -27.21 -27.53
C ILE A 295 -6.12 -28.38 -27.39
#